data_e4738b85a9bf777eab42e38f046c2907
#
_entry.id   e4738b85a9bf777eab42e38f046c2907
#
_cell.length_a   1.000
_cell.length_b   1.000
_cell.length_c   1.000
_cell.angle_alpha   90.00
_cell.angle_beta   90.00
_cell.angle_gamma   90.00
#
_symmetry.space_group_name_H-M   'P 1'
#
loop_
_entity.id
_entity.type
_entity.pdbx_description
1 polymer ?
#
loop_
_entity_poly.entity_id
_entity_poly.type
_entity_poly.pdbx_seq_one_letter_code
_entity_poly.pdbx_strand_id
1 'polypeptide(L)'
;MKKTVMITGATDGIGKALAILLSREYRLALCGRNEDKMKQLIQALGDCRVYTECFDITDREKRHAFCENAKKEFGSIDVLVNNAGANTKKDKIVDINLDDLRYMFELNCVSAVGMIQEIYPLMAERQRGLVVNILSSCCLFNNPMTGSYSASKDAMEGISKILTKEAKADHIGVCNVYPGGVDTNFRAVANPNYLKPETVAKMIKACIENEDGCVHDIVIRPFIEDNMP
;
A
#
# COMPACT_ATOMS: atom_id res chain seq x y z
N MET A 1 -6.99 -7.51 -22.66
CA MET A 1 -7.04 -6.12 -22.11
C MET A 1 -5.96 -5.98 -21.06
N LYS A 2 -5.35 -4.77 -20.90
CA LYS A 2 -4.39 -4.54 -19.80
C LYS A 2 -5.07 -4.73 -18.45
N LYS A 3 -4.39 -5.34 -17.48
CA LYS A 3 -4.86 -5.43 -16.07
C LYS A 3 -4.96 -4.03 -15.46
N THR A 4 -5.86 -3.85 -14.50
CA THR A 4 -6.02 -2.60 -13.74
C THR A 4 -5.42 -2.74 -12.35
N VAL A 5 -4.52 -1.84 -11.98
CA VAL A 5 -3.90 -1.77 -10.65
C VAL A 5 -4.40 -0.54 -9.91
N MET A 6 -5.00 -0.72 -8.76
CA MET A 6 -5.40 0.34 -7.85
C MET A 6 -4.31 0.53 -6.78
N ILE A 7 -3.83 1.77 -6.60
CA ILE A 7 -2.76 2.09 -5.65
C ILE A 7 -3.20 3.22 -4.74
N THR A 8 -3.23 2.98 -3.45
CA THR A 8 -3.47 4.04 -2.45
C THR A 8 -2.16 4.71 -2.05
N GLY A 9 -2.19 6.01 -1.73
CA GLY A 9 -0.98 6.77 -1.39
C GLY A 9 0.01 6.89 -2.57
N ALA A 10 -0.51 7.01 -3.80
CA ALA A 10 0.28 6.99 -5.03
C ALA A 10 1.10 8.26 -5.30
N THR A 11 0.91 9.34 -4.54
CA THR A 11 1.52 10.64 -4.82
C THR A 11 2.97 10.77 -4.35
N ASP A 12 3.49 9.79 -3.59
CA ASP A 12 4.84 9.85 -3.02
C ASP A 12 5.45 8.45 -2.83
N GLY A 13 6.75 8.39 -2.56
CA GLY A 13 7.47 7.21 -2.13
C GLY A 13 7.25 5.96 -2.99
N ILE A 14 6.98 4.84 -2.33
CA ILE A 14 6.80 3.53 -2.98
C ILE A 14 5.62 3.56 -3.95
N GLY A 15 4.49 4.17 -3.56
CA GLY A 15 3.30 4.24 -4.40
C GLY A 15 3.54 4.99 -5.70
N LYS A 16 4.26 6.13 -5.65
CA LYS A 16 4.66 6.92 -6.84
C LYS A 16 5.60 6.10 -7.73
N ALA A 17 6.63 5.51 -7.16
CA ALA A 17 7.59 4.70 -7.90
C ALA A 17 6.92 3.51 -8.60
N LEU A 18 5.98 2.85 -7.91
CA LEU A 18 5.20 1.74 -8.46
C LEU A 18 4.28 2.21 -9.60
N ALA A 19 3.55 3.31 -9.42
CA ALA A 19 2.68 3.85 -10.47
C ALA A 19 3.48 4.16 -11.75
N ILE A 20 4.64 4.81 -11.63
CA ILE A 20 5.52 5.10 -12.77
C ILE A 20 6.02 3.81 -13.43
N LEU A 21 6.44 2.83 -12.63
CA LEU A 21 6.96 1.56 -13.13
C LEU A 21 5.90 0.75 -13.91
N LEU A 22 4.63 0.83 -13.49
CA LEU A 22 3.52 0.09 -14.11
C LEU A 22 2.85 0.82 -15.28
N SER A 23 3.11 2.12 -15.48
CA SER A 23 2.33 2.98 -16.38
C SER A 23 2.25 2.51 -17.84
N ARG A 24 3.28 1.83 -18.34
CA ARG A 24 3.32 1.37 -19.73
C ARG A 24 2.50 0.11 -19.98
N GLU A 25 2.32 -0.72 -18.96
CA GLU A 25 1.78 -2.08 -19.11
C GLU A 25 0.39 -2.23 -18.49
N TYR A 26 0.01 -1.34 -17.58
CA TYR A 26 -1.22 -1.43 -16.79
C TYR A 26 -2.10 -0.20 -16.97
N ARG A 27 -3.39 -0.35 -16.62
CA ARG A 27 -4.30 0.77 -16.32
C ARG A 27 -4.19 1.05 -14.83
N LEU A 28 -4.27 2.31 -14.43
CA LEU A 28 -4.01 2.70 -13.04
C LEU A 28 -5.18 3.46 -12.45
N ALA A 29 -5.63 3.04 -11.25
CA ALA A 29 -6.53 3.81 -10.39
C ALA A 29 -5.73 4.30 -9.18
N LEU A 30 -5.53 5.60 -9.05
CA LEU A 30 -4.59 6.18 -8.10
C LEU A 30 -5.28 7.16 -7.16
N CYS A 31 -5.02 7.05 -5.85
CA CYS A 31 -5.44 8.08 -4.92
C CYS A 31 -4.30 8.56 -4.02
N GLY A 32 -4.46 9.79 -3.52
CA GLY A 32 -3.53 10.43 -2.60
C GLY A 32 -4.11 11.73 -2.07
N ARG A 33 -3.43 12.43 -1.17
CA ARG A 33 -3.96 13.65 -0.54
C ARG A 33 -3.51 14.95 -1.22
N ASN A 34 -2.39 14.91 -1.93
CA ASN A 34 -1.74 16.12 -2.44
C ASN A 34 -2.01 16.28 -3.94
N GLU A 35 -2.80 17.28 -4.29
CA GLU A 35 -3.20 17.56 -5.69
C GLU A 35 -2.02 17.93 -6.58
N ASP A 36 -1.07 18.72 -6.10
CA ASP A 36 0.07 19.15 -6.91
C ASP A 36 1.02 17.98 -7.21
N LYS A 37 1.26 17.13 -6.22
CA LYS A 37 2.01 15.89 -6.44
C LYS A 37 1.25 14.93 -7.39
N MET A 38 -0.08 14.89 -7.33
CA MET A 38 -0.89 14.10 -8.24
C MET A 38 -0.78 14.61 -9.67
N LYS A 39 -0.86 15.92 -9.90
CA LYS A 39 -0.64 16.54 -11.21
C LYS A 39 0.73 16.20 -11.79
N GLN A 40 1.79 16.30 -10.96
CA GLN A 40 3.15 15.93 -11.36
C GLN A 40 3.26 14.44 -11.70
N LEU A 41 2.59 13.57 -10.92
CA LEU A 41 2.56 12.14 -11.20
C LEU A 41 1.88 11.85 -12.54
N ILE A 42 0.69 12.42 -12.79
CA ILE A 42 -0.03 12.25 -14.07
C ILE A 42 0.86 12.63 -15.26
N GLN A 43 1.58 13.75 -15.17
CA GLN A 43 2.53 14.15 -16.23
C GLN A 43 3.64 13.10 -16.43
N ALA A 44 4.14 12.50 -15.34
CA ALA A 44 5.19 11.48 -15.40
C ALA A 44 4.69 10.13 -15.96
N LEU A 45 3.39 9.84 -15.86
CA LEU A 45 2.78 8.62 -16.40
C LEU A 45 2.62 8.62 -17.93
N GLY A 46 2.71 9.80 -18.60
CA GLY A 46 2.56 9.95 -20.04
C GLY A 46 1.19 9.45 -20.53
N ASP A 47 1.17 8.59 -21.56
CA ASP A 47 -0.06 8.08 -22.20
C ASP A 47 -0.73 6.94 -21.43
N CYS A 48 -0.39 6.75 -20.15
CA CYS A 48 -1.05 5.74 -19.32
C CYS A 48 -2.53 6.05 -19.17
N ARG A 49 -3.40 5.05 -19.37
CA ARG A 49 -4.81 5.16 -18.98
C ARG A 49 -4.91 5.15 -17.47
N VAL A 50 -5.15 6.33 -16.89
CA VAL A 50 -5.17 6.55 -15.45
C VAL A 50 -6.46 7.23 -15.01
N TYR A 51 -7.01 6.76 -13.87
CA TYR A 51 -8.05 7.43 -13.09
C TYR A 51 -7.46 7.90 -11.76
N THR A 52 -7.72 9.13 -11.36
CA THR A 52 -7.11 9.70 -10.13
C THR A 52 -8.11 10.46 -9.31
N GLU A 53 -8.02 10.35 -7.98
CA GLU A 53 -8.71 11.23 -7.04
C GLU A 53 -7.79 11.68 -5.90
N CYS A 54 -8.06 12.89 -5.37
CA CYS A 54 -7.33 13.44 -4.24
C CYS A 54 -8.26 13.57 -3.02
N PHE A 55 -8.00 12.74 -1.98
CA PHE A 55 -8.75 12.74 -0.74
C PHE A 55 -7.95 12.11 0.40
N ASP A 56 -8.40 12.28 1.64
CA ASP A 56 -7.86 11.55 2.78
C ASP A 56 -8.46 10.12 2.78
N ILE A 57 -7.62 9.11 2.76
CA ILE A 57 -8.02 7.70 2.69
C ILE A 57 -8.83 7.26 3.93
N THR A 58 -8.77 8.00 5.02
CA THR A 58 -9.59 7.76 6.21
C THR A 58 -11.04 8.21 6.03
N ASP A 59 -11.34 9.07 5.04
CA ASP A 59 -12.69 9.46 4.66
C ASP A 59 -13.41 8.30 3.94
N ARG A 60 -14.34 7.67 4.67
CA ARG A 60 -15.06 6.47 4.20
C ARG A 60 -15.88 6.75 2.94
N GLU A 61 -16.56 7.89 2.86
CA GLU A 61 -17.46 8.22 1.74
C GLU A 61 -16.64 8.46 0.46
N LYS A 62 -15.54 9.21 0.57
CA LYS A 62 -14.64 9.45 -0.56
C LYS A 62 -13.93 8.18 -1.02
N ARG A 63 -13.55 7.31 -0.08
CA ARG A 63 -12.97 6.00 -0.39
C ARG A 63 -13.95 5.15 -1.19
N HIS A 64 -15.22 5.06 -0.75
CA HIS A 64 -16.27 4.36 -1.47
C HIS A 64 -16.49 4.95 -2.87
N ALA A 65 -16.64 6.28 -2.98
CA ALA A 65 -16.83 6.96 -4.26
C ALA A 65 -15.66 6.70 -5.23
N PHE A 66 -14.42 6.75 -4.76
CA PHE A 66 -13.23 6.43 -5.56
C PHE A 66 -13.27 5.01 -6.13
N CYS A 67 -13.61 4.02 -5.31
CA CYS A 67 -13.72 2.63 -5.74
C CYS A 67 -14.81 2.44 -6.79
N GLU A 68 -15.99 3.00 -6.58
CA GLU A 68 -17.10 2.93 -7.53
C GLU A 68 -16.78 3.65 -8.86
N ASN A 69 -16.14 4.81 -8.81
CA ASN A 69 -15.75 5.54 -10.01
C ASN A 69 -14.64 4.82 -10.79
N ALA A 70 -13.65 4.27 -10.10
CA ALA A 70 -12.62 3.46 -10.75
C ALA A 70 -13.20 2.18 -11.40
N LYS A 71 -14.18 1.54 -10.77
CA LYS A 71 -14.93 0.42 -11.34
C LYS A 71 -15.70 0.82 -12.59
N LYS A 72 -16.40 1.97 -12.58
CA LYS A 72 -17.09 2.50 -13.76
C LYS A 72 -16.12 2.78 -14.92
N GLU A 73 -14.93 3.36 -14.61
CA GLU A 73 -13.93 3.71 -15.62
C GLU A 73 -13.27 2.49 -16.28
N PHE A 74 -12.96 1.45 -15.49
CA PHE A 74 -12.16 0.33 -15.97
C PHE A 74 -12.91 -0.99 -16.11
N GLY A 75 -14.08 -1.12 -15.53
CA GLY A 75 -14.89 -2.35 -15.48
C GLY A 75 -14.37 -3.39 -14.47
N SER A 76 -13.07 -3.39 -14.18
CA SER A 76 -12.48 -4.34 -13.23
C SER A 76 -11.23 -3.77 -12.57
N ILE A 77 -10.98 -4.18 -11.33
CA ILE A 77 -9.73 -3.97 -10.61
C ILE A 77 -9.09 -5.34 -10.40
N ASP A 78 -7.91 -5.55 -10.96
CA ASP A 78 -7.22 -6.84 -10.92
C ASP A 78 -6.23 -6.93 -9.75
N VAL A 79 -5.68 -5.78 -9.35
CA VAL A 79 -4.73 -5.68 -8.22
C VAL A 79 -5.10 -4.48 -7.35
N LEU A 80 -5.19 -4.71 -6.05
CA LEU A 80 -5.28 -3.65 -5.04
C LEU A 80 -3.96 -3.55 -4.28
N VAL A 81 -3.34 -2.38 -4.29
CA VAL A 81 -2.13 -2.09 -3.51
C VAL A 81 -2.47 -1.11 -2.39
N ASN A 82 -2.63 -1.63 -1.17
CA ASN A 82 -2.78 -0.86 0.05
C ASN A 82 -1.41 -0.31 0.47
N ASN A 83 -1.05 0.85 -0.05
CA ASN A 83 0.22 1.51 0.21
C ASN A 83 0.09 2.77 1.07
N ALA A 84 -1.08 3.39 1.13
CA ALA A 84 -1.28 4.55 1.99
C ALA A 84 -0.96 4.23 3.45
N GLY A 85 -0.20 5.10 4.10
CA GLY A 85 0.19 4.95 5.50
C GLY A 85 1.18 6.03 5.92
N ALA A 86 1.31 6.24 7.23
CA ALA A 86 2.28 7.17 7.79
C ALA A 86 2.70 6.76 9.20
N ASN A 87 3.88 7.21 9.61
CA ASN A 87 4.30 7.29 11.01
C ASN A 87 4.31 8.77 11.40
N THR A 88 3.21 9.24 11.97
CA THR A 88 2.99 10.66 12.22
C THR A 88 3.76 11.18 13.43
N LYS A 89 4.10 10.29 14.38
CA LYS A 89 4.83 10.64 15.60
C LYS A 89 5.67 9.48 16.13
N LYS A 90 6.73 9.84 16.83
CA LYS A 90 7.63 8.92 17.54
C LYS A 90 7.68 9.34 19.01
N ASP A 91 7.05 8.57 19.86
CA ASP A 91 6.97 8.82 21.29
C ASP A 91 7.32 7.56 22.10
N LYS A 92 7.80 7.73 23.34
CA LYS A 92 7.84 6.64 24.30
C LYS A 92 6.42 6.18 24.59
N ILE A 93 6.23 4.91 24.94
CA ILE A 93 4.90 4.35 25.20
C ILE A 93 4.13 5.15 26.25
N VAL A 94 4.81 5.64 27.28
CA VAL A 94 4.21 6.42 28.38
C VAL A 94 3.78 7.82 27.97
N ASP A 95 4.29 8.32 26.85
CA ASP A 95 4.05 9.69 26.35
C ASP A 95 3.13 9.72 25.12
N ILE A 96 2.64 8.55 24.66
CA ILE A 96 1.78 8.45 23.47
C ILE A 96 0.49 9.23 23.69
N ASN A 97 0.19 10.16 22.77
CA ASN A 97 -1.13 10.73 22.66
C ASN A 97 -2.11 9.71 22.05
N LEU A 98 -3.22 9.46 22.74
CA LEU A 98 -4.19 8.44 22.31
C LEU A 98 -4.93 8.81 21.02
N ASP A 99 -5.07 10.08 20.69
CA ASP A 99 -5.70 10.50 19.43
C ASP A 99 -4.76 10.29 18.25
N ASP A 100 -3.45 10.54 18.41
CA ASP A 100 -2.43 10.17 17.41
C ASP A 100 -2.38 8.65 17.20
N LEU A 101 -2.51 7.87 18.28
CA LEU A 101 -2.59 6.40 18.20
C LEU A 101 -3.82 5.97 17.39
N ARG A 102 -5.01 6.49 17.72
CA ARG A 102 -6.26 6.17 16.98
C ARG A 102 -6.15 6.54 15.51
N TYR A 103 -5.59 7.72 15.21
CA TYR A 103 -5.39 8.16 13.83
C TYR A 103 -4.45 7.25 13.05
N MET A 104 -3.35 6.78 13.67
CA MET A 104 -2.45 5.83 13.01
C MET A 104 -3.12 4.48 12.73
N PHE A 105 -3.98 3.99 13.62
CA PHE A 105 -4.78 2.79 13.37
C PHE A 105 -5.77 3.02 12.22
N GLU A 106 -6.48 4.16 12.22
CA GLU A 106 -7.41 4.51 11.15
C GLU A 106 -6.70 4.55 9.80
N LEU A 107 -5.55 5.23 9.73
CA LEU A 107 -4.80 5.40 8.49
C LEU A 107 -4.12 4.11 8.01
N ASN A 108 -3.42 3.37 8.90
CA ASN A 108 -2.54 2.26 8.50
C ASN A 108 -3.25 0.91 8.46
N CYS A 109 -4.41 0.77 9.12
CA CYS A 109 -5.14 -0.48 9.25
C CYS A 109 -6.58 -0.36 8.73
N VAL A 110 -7.41 0.47 9.37
CA VAL A 110 -8.86 0.52 9.07
C VAL A 110 -9.13 0.95 7.63
N SER A 111 -8.39 1.94 7.12
CA SER A 111 -8.53 2.39 5.73
C SER A 111 -8.19 1.29 4.73
N ALA A 112 -7.13 0.50 4.99
CA ALA A 112 -6.73 -0.62 4.14
C ALA A 112 -7.79 -1.74 4.14
N VAL A 113 -8.36 -2.06 5.30
CA VAL A 113 -9.49 -3.00 5.41
C VAL A 113 -10.68 -2.48 4.62
N GLY A 114 -10.99 -1.18 4.72
CA GLY A 114 -12.06 -0.57 3.95
C GLY A 114 -11.85 -0.69 2.44
N MET A 115 -10.62 -0.51 1.94
CA MET A 115 -10.30 -0.72 0.52
C MET A 115 -10.49 -2.19 0.12
N ILE A 116 -10.12 -3.13 0.99
CA ILE A 116 -10.34 -4.56 0.74
C ILE A 116 -11.85 -4.84 0.65
N GLN A 117 -12.66 -4.32 1.56
CA GLN A 117 -14.12 -4.51 1.54
C GLN A 117 -14.78 -3.99 0.25
N GLU A 118 -14.26 -2.92 -0.33
CA GLU A 118 -14.79 -2.36 -1.60
C GLU A 118 -14.36 -3.17 -2.83
N ILE A 119 -13.14 -3.68 -2.85
CA ILE A 119 -12.55 -4.26 -4.06
C ILE A 119 -12.60 -5.79 -4.08
N TYR A 120 -12.45 -6.44 -2.94
CA TYR A 120 -12.43 -7.90 -2.83
C TYR A 120 -13.68 -8.59 -3.44
N PRO A 121 -14.93 -8.11 -3.21
CA PRO A 121 -16.09 -8.73 -3.81
C PRO A 121 -16.03 -8.79 -5.35
N LEU A 122 -15.48 -7.74 -5.98
CA LEU A 122 -15.31 -7.67 -7.44
C LEU A 122 -14.26 -8.68 -7.96
N MET A 123 -13.27 -8.98 -7.15
CA MET A 123 -12.26 -10.00 -7.46
C MET A 123 -12.86 -11.40 -7.26
N ALA A 124 -13.62 -11.61 -6.18
CA ALA A 124 -14.25 -12.88 -5.84
C ALA A 124 -15.27 -13.33 -6.90
N GLU A 125 -16.10 -12.42 -7.43
CA GLU A 125 -17.01 -12.70 -8.54
C GLU A 125 -16.30 -13.26 -9.78
N ARG A 126 -15.03 -12.86 -10.00
CA ARG A 126 -14.22 -13.29 -11.14
C ARG A 126 -13.27 -14.42 -10.81
N GLN A 127 -13.23 -14.86 -9.55
CA GLN A 127 -12.31 -15.87 -9.03
C GLN A 127 -10.85 -15.53 -9.41
N ARG A 128 -10.50 -14.25 -9.39
CA ARG A 128 -9.19 -13.75 -9.78
C ARG A 128 -8.92 -12.37 -9.20
N GLY A 129 -7.78 -12.20 -8.55
CA GLY A 129 -7.30 -10.91 -8.03
C GLY A 129 -6.02 -11.06 -7.23
N LEU A 130 -5.43 -9.92 -6.90
CA LEU A 130 -4.29 -9.83 -5.99
C LEU A 130 -4.45 -8.63 -5.06
N VAL A 131 -4.35 -8.85 -3.78
CA VAL A 131 -4.26 -7.79 -2.76
C VAL A 131 -2.80 -7.72 -2.28
N VAL A 132 -2.18 -6.56 -2.41
CA VAL A 132 -0.82 -6.28 -1.92
C VAL A 132 -0.92 -5.29 -0.77
N ASN A 133 -0.47 -5.69 0.42
CA ASN A 133 -0.46 -4.84 1.60
C ASN A 133 0.97 -4.37 1.93
N ILE A 134 1.20 -3.07 1.89
CA ILE A 134 2.49 -2.50 2.30
C ILE A 134 2.50 -2.35 3.81
N LEU A 135 3.09 -3.32 4.46
CA LEU A 135 3.32 -3.37 5.90
C LEU A 135 4.61 -2.61 6.27
N SER A 136 5.39 -3.17 7.16
CA SER A 136 6.70 -2.63 7.55
C SER A 136 7.55 -3.72 8.19
N SER A 137 8.87 -3.59 8.11
CA SER A 137 9.78 -4.42 8.88
C SER A 137 9.59 -4.26 10.41
N CYS A 138 8.90 -3.21 10.87
CA CYS A 138 8.56 -3.07 12.29
C CYS A 138 7.60 -4.14 12.81
N CYS A 139 6.86 -4.84 11.95
CA CYS A 139 6.07 -6.02 12.32
C CYS A 139 6.96 -7.23 12.72
N LEU A 140 8.21 -7.23 12.27
CA LEU A 140 9.16 -8.31 12.49
C LEU A 140 10.26 -7.90 13.49
N PHE A 141 10.61 -6.60 13.51
CA PHE A 141 11.72 -6.03 14.26
C PHE A 141 11.29 -4.72 14.91
N ASN A 142 10.95 -4.79 16.19
CA ASN A 142 10.47 -3.63 16.92
C ASN A 142 11.59 -2.63 17.21
N ASN A 143 11.27 -1.34 17.06
CA ASN A 143 12.17 -0.26 17.39
C ASN A 143 11.60 0.63 18.51
N PRO A 144 12.42 1.15 19.42
CA PRO A 144 11.95 2.12 20.42
C PRO A 144 11.27 3.32 19.77
N MET A 145 10.32 3.92 20.46
CA MET A 145 9.58 5.12 20.06
C MET A 145 8.67 4.97 18.81
N THR A 146 8.46 3.74 18.34
CA THR A 146 7.56 3.47 17.20
C THR A 146 6.28 2.74 17.60
N GLY A 147 5.92 2.77 18.89
CA GLY A 147 4.84 1.94 19.45
C GLY A 147 3.51 2.08 18.71
N SER A 148 3.02 3.30 18.50
CA SER A 148 1.75 3.54 17.80
C SER A 148 1.79 3.06 16.34
N TYR A 149 2.90 3.30 15.65
CA TYR A 149 3.10 2.88 14.26
C TYR A 149 3.20 1.36 14.16
N SER A 150 4.07 0.73 14.95
CA SER A 150 4.24 -0.72 14.95
C SER A 150 2.92 -1.43 15.24
N ALA A 151 2.22 -1.03 16.31
CA ALA A 151 0.93 -1.61 16.67
C ALA A 151 -0.11 -1.49 15.53
N SER A 152 -0.15 -0.35 14.81
CA SER A 152 -1.07 -0.18 13.68
C SER A 152 -0.72 -1.07 12.49
N LYS A 153 0.57 -1.31 12.23
CA LYS A 153 1.04 -2.21 11.16
C LYS A 153 0.89 -3.68 11.55
N ASP A 154 1.12 -4.04 12.81
CA ASP A 154 0.88 -5.39 13.35
C ASP A 154 -0.60 -5.75 13.29
N ALA A 155 -1.50 -4.79 13.57
CA ALA A 155 -2.94 -5.00 13.41
C ALA A 155 -3.30 -5.33 11.95
N MET A 156 -2.76 -4.58 10.98
CA MET A 156 -2.99 -4.87 9.57
C MET A 156 -2.35 -6.17 9.12
N GLU A 157 -1.18 -6.53 9.66
CA GLU A 157 -0.53 -7.82 9.41
C GLU A 157 -1.41 -8.97 9.86
N GLY A 158 -1.95 -8.90 11.10
CA GLY A 158 -2.86 -9.92 11.63
C GLY A 158 -4.08 -10.14 10.75
N ILE A 159 -4.72 -9.04 10.31
CA ILE A 159 -5.85 -9.07 9.38
C ILE A 159 -5.44 -9.69 8.03
N SER A 160 -4.31 -9.27 7.48
CA SER A 160 -3.83 -9.77 6.19
C SER A 160 -3.52 -11.27 6.21
N LYS A 161 -2.96 -11.79 7.30
CA LYS A 161 -2.72 -13.23 7.50
C LYS A 161 -4.02 -14.04 7.50
N ILE A 162 -5.10 -13.50 8.06
CA ILE A 162 -6.42 -14.14 8.01
C ILE A 162 -6.99 -14.05 6.61
N LEU A 163 -6.94 -12.87 5.97
CA LEU A 163 -7.39 -12.69 4.60
C LEU A 163 -6.72 -13.68 3.63
N THR A 164 -5.42 -13.94 3.80
CA THR A 164 -4.69 -14.94 2.97
C THR A 164 -5.34 -16.32 3.02
N LYS A 165 -5.91 -16.71 4.15
CA LYS A 165 -6.59 -18.00 4.30
C LYS A 165 -8.00 -17.97 3.72
N GLU A 166 -8.74 -16.90 3.94
CA GLU A 166 -10.10 -16.71 3.44
C GLU A 166 -10.11 -16.59 1.92
N ALA A 167 -9.19 -15.82 1.35
CA ALA A 167 -9.08 -15.54 -0.08
C ALA A 167 -8.73 -16.76 -0.95
N LYS A 168 -8.23 -17.83 -0.34
CA LYS A 168 -7.84 -19.05 -1.06
C LYS A 168 -9.01 -19.69 -1.81
N ALA A 169 -10.20 -19.71 -1.21
CA ALA A 169 -11.40 -20.27 -1.82
C ALA A 169 -11.87 -19.48 -3.05
N ASP A 170 -11.55 -18.19 -3.10
CA ASP A 170 -11.93 -17.27 -4.18
C ASP A 170 -10.81 -17.10 -5.23
N HIS A 171 -9.74 -17.88 -5.14
CA HIS A 171 -8.56 -17.78 -6.01
C HIS A 171 -7.93 -16.38 -6.05
N ILE A 172 -7.98 -15.65 -4.93
CA ILE A 172 -7.38 -14.33 -4.78
C ILE A 172 -6.05 -14.46 -4.03
N GLY A 173 -4.99 -13.91 -4.63
CA GLY A 173 -3.68 -13.81 -3.99
C GLY A 173 -3.66 -12.69 -2.93
N VAL A 174 -2.90 -12.90 -1.85
CA VAL A 174 -2.59 -11.87 -0.85
C VAL A 174 -1.10 -11.84 -0.62
N CYS A 175 -0.48 -10.68 -0.85
CA CYS A 175 0.95 -10.46 -0.69
C CYS A 175 1.21 -9.37 0.36
N ASN A 176 2.04 -9.68 1.35
CA ASN A 176 2.50 -8.73 2.36
C ASN A 176 3.93 -8.29 2.05
N VAL A 177 4.15 -7.00 1.98
CA VAL A 177 5.48 -6.44 1.75
C VAL A 177 5.93 -5.73 3.02
N TYR A 178 7.09 -6.11 3.53
CA TYR A 178 7.69 -5.59 4.78
C TYR A 178 8.95 -4.79 4.45
N PRO A 179 8.82 -3.54 3.99
CA PRO A 179 10.00 -2.72 3.75
C PRO A 179 10.65 -2.30 5.06
N GLY A 180 11.97 -2.30 5.10
CA GLY A 180 12.76 -1.58 6.09
C GLY A 180 12.80 -0.09 5.81
N GLY A 181 13.91 0.57 6.11
CA GLY A 181 14.10 1.99 5.77
C GLY A 181 14.07 2.21 4.26
N VAL A 182 13.14 3.06 3.80
CA VAL A 182 13.08 3.52 2.41
C VAL A 182 13.30 5.02 2.38
N ASP A 183 14.15 5.50 1.47
CA ASP A 183 14.46 6.92 1.31
C ASP A 183 13.33 7.63 0.58
N THR A 184 12.41 8.16 1.37
CA THR A 184 11.18 8.84 0.92
C THR A 184 10.84 9.97 1.88
N ASN A 185 9.93 10.85 1.48
CA ASN A 185 9.36 11.88 2.34
C ASN A 185 8.53 11.35 3.54
N PHE A 186 8.40 10.03 3.70
CA PHE A 186 7.86 9.40 4.91
C PHE A 186 8.72 9.69 6.15
N ARG A 187 9.99 10.00 5.96
CA ARG A 187 10.95 10.34 7.02
C ARG A 187 11.35 11.80 6.94
N ALA A 188 11.55 12.43 8.10
CA ALA A 188 11.96 13.83 8.18
C ALA A 188 13.39 14.06 7.65
N VAL A 189 14.24 13.03 7.67
CA VAL A 189 15.65 13.11 7.23
C VAL A 189 15.89 12.03 6.18
N ALA A 190 16.39 12.46 5.02
CA ALA A 190 16.84 11.55 3.96
C ALA A 190 18.04 10.73 4.43
N ASN A 191 18.10 9.48 4.01
CA ASN A 191 19.25 8.63 4.26
C ASN A 191 19.60 7.84 2.99
N PRO A 192 20.70 8.18 2.30
CA PRO A 192 21.07 7.56 1.03
C PRO A 192 21.41 6.06 1.15
N ASN A 193 21.62 5.56 2.38
CA ASN A 193 21.86 4.15 2.64
C ASN A 193 20.57 3.33 2.82
N TYR A 194 19.40 3.98 2.80
CA TYR A 194 18.12 3.30 2.78
C TYR A 194 17.77 2.78 1.39
N LEU A 195 16.76 1.89 1.32
CA LEU A 195 16.24 1.40 0.06
C LEU A 195 15.72 2.56 -0.80
N LYS A 196 15.93 2.50 -2.10
CA LYS A 196 15.23 3.37 -3.03
C LYS A 196 13.78 2.90 -3.19
N PRO A 197 12.79 3.81 -3.32
CA PRO A 197 11.40 3.43 -3.58
C PRO A 197 11.23 2.50 -4.78
N GLU A 198 12.04 2.72 -5.83
CA GLU A 198 12.04 1.91 -7.05
C GLU A 198 12.45 0.45 -6.80
N THR A 199 13.30 0.21 -5.80
CA THR A 199 13.70 -1.16 -5.43
C THR A 199 12.51 -1.92 -4.87
N VAL A 200 11.74 -1.30 -3.97
CA VAL A 200 10.53 -1.92 -3.42
C VAL A 200 9.46 -2.07 -4.50
N ALA A 201 9.28 -1.05 -5.37
CA ALA A 201 8.34 -1.10 -6.47
C ALA A 201 8.62 -2.26 -7.44
N LYS A 202 9.89 -2.57 -7.74
CA LYS A 202 10.28 -3.72 -8.57
C LYS A 202 9.86 -5.06 -7.95
N MET A 203 10.00 -5.21 -6.63
CA MET A 203 9.56 -6.43 -5.94
C MET A 203 8.04 -6.58 -5.99
N ILE A 204 7.29 -5.48 -5.79
CA ILE A 204 5.83 -5.50 -5.93
C ILE A 204 5.42 -5.85 -7.36
N LYS A 205 6.07 -5.26 -8.37
CA LYS A 205 5.79 -5.59 -9.77
C LYS A 205 6.00 -7.07 -10.05
N ALA A 206 7.08 -7.67 -9.56
CA ALA A 206 7.34 -9.09 -9.73
C ALA A 206 6.23 -9.98 -9.15
N CYS A 207 5.61 -9.57 -8.02
CA CYS A 207 4.46 -10.27 -7.46
C CYS A 207 3.20 -10.12 -8.32
N ILE A 208 3.00 -8.93 -8.92
CA ILE A 208 1.86 -8.66 -9.82
C ILE A 208 1.97 -9.47 -11.13
N GLU A 209 3.18 -9.72 -11.58
CA GLU A 209 3.48 -10.45 -12.82
C GLU A 209 3.54 -11.97 -12.64
N ASN A 210 3.63 -12.45 -11.40
CA ASN A 210 3.64 -13.88 -11.13
C ASN A 210 2.23 -14.47 -11.36
N GLU A 211 2.11 -15.38 -12.31
CA GLU A 211 0.83 -16.00 -12.68
C GLU A 211 0.70 -17.45 -12.17
N ASP A 212 1.80 -18.10 -11.84
CA ASP A 212 1.83 -19.52 -11.44
C ASP A 212 1.62 -19.76 -9.94
N GLY A 213 1.61 -18.69 -9.14
CA GLY A 213 1.45 -18.77 -7.69
C GLY A 213 1.27 -17.42 -7.04
N CYS A 214 1.17 -17.38 -5.74
CA CYS A 214 1.11 -16.16 -4.95
C CYS A 214 2.34 -16.04 -4.06
N VAL A 215 3.06 -14.93 -4.19
CA VAL A 215 4.10 -14.56 -3.21
C VAL A 215 3.40 -14.00 -1.98
N HIS A 216 3.47 -14.69 -0.84
CA HIS A 216 2.73 -14.29 0.36
C HIS A 216 3.43 -13.21 1.15
N ASP A 217 4.75 -13.31 1.32
CA ASP A 217 5.52 -12.37 2.14
C ASP A 217 6.83 -11.98 1.46
N ILE A 218 7.13 -10.67 1.46
CA ILE A 218 8.42 -10.14 1.01
C ILE A 218 8.99 -9.25 2.11
N VAL A 219 10.11 -9.66 2.67
CA VAL A 219 10.90 -8.84 3.58
C VAL A 219 12.08 -8.24 2.81
N ILE A 220 12.14 -6.91 2.75
CA ILE A 220 13.23 -6.21 2.07
C ILE A 220 13.78 -5.09 2.95
N ARG A 221 15.05 -5.16 3.30
CA ARG A 221 15.71 -4.25 4.24
C ARG A 221 17.01 -3.71 3.66
N PRO A 222 17.37 -2.46 3.97
CA PRO A 222 18.68 -1.93 3.62
C PRO A 222 19.77 -2.64 4.43
N PHE A 223 20.97 -2.77 3.86
CA PHE A 223 22.11 -3.44 4.52
C PHE A 223 22.57 -2.80 5.83
N ILE A 224 22.20 -1.52 6.06
CA ILE A 224 22.55 -0.81 7.29
C ILE A 224 21.61 -1.11 8.49
N GLU A 225 20.56 -1.88 8.30
CA GLU A 225 19.68 -2.28 9.38
C GLU A 225 20.17 -3.59 10.02
N ASP A 226 20.94 -3.46 11.12
CA ASP A 226 21.65 -4.56 11.78
C ASP A 226 20.77 -5.46 12.67
N ASN A 227 19.54 -5.04 12.99
CA ASN A 227 18.63 -5.85 13.80
C ASN A 227 18.05 -7.00 12.98
N MET A 228 18.86 -8.03 12.80
CA MET A 228 18.41 -9.36 12.39
C MET A 228 17.73 -10.05 13.58
N PRO A 229 16.75 -10.95 13.36
CA PRO A 229 16.15 -11.70 14.44
C PRO A 229 17.16 -12.61 15.12
#